data_ac1b8b74edc1366b0c64535cd3873805
#
_entry.id   ac1b8b74edc1366b0c64535cd3873805
#
_cell.length_a   1.000
_cell.length_b   1.000
_cell.length_c   1.000
_cell.angle_alpha   90.00
_cell.angle_beta   90.00
_cell.angle_gamma   90.00
#
_symmetry.space_group_name_H-M   'P 1'
#
loop_
_entity.id
_entity.type
_entity.pdbx_description
1 polymer ?
#
loop_
_entity_poly.entity_id
_entity_poly.type
_entity_poly.pdbx_seq_one_letter_code
_entity_poly.pdbx_strand_id
1 'polypeptide(L)'
;YIKGLKALGFNAVRIPCAWDYYIVNPSTYEIDAAWLDRVSEVVGYCVANDMYAIVNIHWDGGWLEESITHGYSSEVDAKQKAIWTQIANKLNAYDEHLLFAGCNEPGQQDQGNVGTSAIDVILKYEQTFIDAVRATGGNNASRCLIVQGPYTNIDKTVNDYTMPKDEVPDRLMVEVHFYDPYQFTMMNHDETWSNVFLYWGKDNHVSGSIHNATGYEEDYVKQQFQKMKTAYADKGIPVIVGEYSAMKRAKEDKIEGTSELAYPDIDQEMHNKSRSYWNEVVTREAKKHGCVPFYWETGGDMN
;
A
#
# COMPACT_ATOMS: atom_id res chain seq x y z
N TYR A 1 21.16 -4.27 2.24
CA TYR A 1 19.79 -4.18 2.73
C TYR A 1 19.00 -5.48 2.41
N ILE A 2 18.77 -5.84 1.14
CA ILE A 2 17.98 -7.02 0.71
C ILE A 2 18.44 -8.33 1.38
N LYS A 3 19.75 -8.60 1.42
CA LYS A 3 20.31 -9.78 2.14
C LYS A 3 19.98 -9.79 3.62
N GLY A 4 19.94 -8.61 4.25
CA GLY A 4 19.54 -8.48 5.66
C GLY A 4 18.05 -8.82 5.86
N LEU A 5 17.18 -8.34 4.99
CA LEU A 5 15.74 -8.69 5.02
C LEU A 5 15.54 -10.19 4.83
N LYS A 6 16.22 -10.82 3.84
CA LYS A 6 16.16 -12.27 3.63
C LYS A 6 16.59 -13.05 4.87
N ALA A 7 17.68 -12.61 5.53
CA ALA A 7 18.19 -13.24 6.75
C ALA A 7 17.21 -13.14 7.93
N LEU A 8 16.37 -12.10 7.96
CA LEU A 8 15.29 -11.92 8.94
C LEU A 8 14.00 -12.69 8.59
N GLY A 9 13.98 -13.42 7.48
CA GLY A 9 12.87 -14.27 7.07
C GLY A 9 11.86 -13.59 6.14
N PHE A 10 12.11 -12.36 5.69
CA PHE A 10 11.30 -11.76 4.63
C PHE A 10 11.54 -12.45 3.30
N ASN A 11 10.50 -12.60 2.49
CA ASN A 11 10.56 -13.27 1.19
C ASN A 11 10.05 -12.38 0.04
N ALA A 12 9.63 -11.16 0.33
CA ALA A 12 9.16 -10.21 -0.66
C ALA A 12 9.50 -8.77 -0.26
N VAL A 13 9.64 -7.89 -1.26
CA VAL A 13 9.82 -6.44 -1.08
C VAL A 13 8.87 -5.72 -2.03
N ARG A 14 8.05 -4.81 -1.51
CA ARG A 14 7.31 -3.84 -2.31
C ARG A 14 8.20 -2.61 -2.49
N ILE A 15 8.41 -2.20 -3.73
CA ILE A 15 9.34 -1.13 -4.12
C ILE A 15 8.52 0.06 -4.62
N PRO A 16 8.26 1.07 -3.78
CA PRO A 16 7.55 2.27 -4.19
C PRO A 16 8.35 3.03 -5.24
N CYS A 17 7.76 3.28 -6.41
CA CYS A 17 8.45 3.95 -7.53
C CYS A 17 7.71 5.20 -7.96
N ALA A 18 8.42 6.33 -8.03
CA ALA A 18 8.01 7.54 -8.70
C ALA A 18 8.55 7.55 -10.15
N TRP A 19 7.73 7.99 -11.09
CA TRP A 19 8.07 7.97 -12.52
C TRP A 19 7.95 9.34 -13.17
N ASP A 20 6.99 10.17 -12.74
CA ASP A 20 6.70 11.47 -13.33
C ASP A 20 7.90 12.42 -13.33
N TYR A 21 8.61 12.46 -12.21
CA TYR A 21 9.81 13.28 -12.06
C TYR A 21 10.94 12.89 -13.05
N TYR A 22 10.92 11.66 -13.54
CA TYR A 22 11.93 11.11 -14.45
C TYR A 22 11.48 11.09 -15.90
N ILE A 23 10.41 11.79 -16.27
CA ILE A 23 9.99 11.95 -17.65
C ILE A 23 10.91 12.96 -18.34
N VAL A 24 11.64 12.50 -19.36
CA VAL A 24 12.56 13.34 -20.15
C VAL A 24 11.91 13.93 -21.39
N ASN A 25 10.80 13.37 -21.85
CA ASN A 25 10.00 13.89 -22.95
C ASN A 25 8.50 13.90 -22.60
N PRO A 26 7.94 15.06 -22.23
CA PRO A 26 6.52 15.15 -21.85
C PRO A 26 5.54 14.80 -22.96
N SER A 27 5.93 14.92 -24.24
CA SER A 27 5.03 14.62 -25.36
C SER A 27 4.82 13.11 -25.59
N THR A 28 5.77 12.29 -25.16
CA THR A 28 5.75 10.83 -25.31
C THR A 28 5.72 10.12 -23.97
N TYR A 29 5.85 10.85 -22.86
CA TYR A 29 6.04 10.33 -21.49
C TYR A 29 7.24 9.37 -21.39
N GLU A 30 8.30 9.68 -22.15
CA GLU A 30 9.54 8.89 -22.14
C GLU A 30 10.24 9.03 -20.78
N ILE A 31 10.51 7.90 -20.14
CA ILE A 31 11.18 7.82 -18.84
C ILE A 31 12.69 7.80 -19.06
N ASP A 32 13.45 8.49 -18.20
CA ASP A 32 14.91 8.44 -18.17
C ASP A 32 15.39 6.97 -18.12
N ALA A 33 16.23 6.60 -19.08
CA ALA A 33 16.76 5.25 -19.18
C ALA A 33 17.59 4.86 -17.95
N ALA A 34 18.33 5.80 -17.35
CA ALA A 34 19.12 5.55 -16.15
C ALA A 34 18.22 5.25 -14.94
N TRP A 35 17.04 5.89 -14.85
CA TRP A 35 16.06 5.57 -13.82
C TRP A 35 15.45 4.18 -14.01
N LEU A 36 15.06 3.83 -15.23
CA LEU A 36 14.59 2.46 -15.54
C LEU A 36 15.66 1.41 -15.23
N ASP A 37 16.95 1.70 -15.54
CA ASP A 37 18.07 0.84 -15.20
C ASP A 37 18.21 0.68 -13.69
N ARG A 38 18.06 1.76 -12.93
CA ARG A 38 18.14 1.73 -11.46
C ARG A 38 17.01 0.90 -10.84
N VAL A 39 15.78 1.05 -11.30
CA VAL A 39 14.67 0.23 -10.81
C VAL A 39 14.91 -1.25 -11.16
N SER A 40 15.35 -1.53 -12.38
CA SER A 40 15.72 -2.89 -12.79
C SER A 40 16.81 -3.49 -11.89
N GLU A 41 17.85 -2.72 -11.57
CA GLU A 41 18.91 -3.15 -10.67
C GLU A 41 18.39 -3.53 -9.28
N VAL A 42 17.47 -2.73 -8.70
CA VAL A 42 16.86 -3.00 -7.38
C VAL A 42 16.00 -4.26 -7.41
N VAL A 43 15.20 -4.44 -8.47
CA VAL A 43 14.46 -5.70 -8.71
C VAL A 43 15.43 -6.88 -8.78
N GLY A 44 16.53 -6.72 -9.52
CA GLY A 44 17.57 -7.74 -9.64
C GLY A 44 18.17 -8.13 -8.28
N TYR A 45 18.31 -7.21 -7.34
CA TYR A 45 18.76 -7.54 -5.98
C TYR A 45 17.79 -8.45 -5.24
N CYS A 46 16.47 -8.25 -5.42
CA CYS A 46 15.45 -9.10 -4.81
C CYS A 46 15.49 -10.50 -5.43
N VAL A 47 15.39 -10.60 -6.75
CA VAL A 47 15.35 -11.86 -7.49
C VAL A 47 16.62 -12.69 -7.27
N ALA A 48 17.79 -12.05 -7.28
CA ALA A 48 19.08 -12.73 -7.00
C ALA A 48 19.20 -13.30 -5.57
N ASN A 49 18.32 -12.89 -4.66
CA ASN A 49 18.22 -13.41 -3.30
C ASN A 49 16.99 -14.30 -3.09
N ASP A 50 16.36 -14.79 -4.17
CA ASP A 50 15.15 -15.62 -4.10
C ASP A 50 14.05 -14.92 -3.29
N MET A 51 13.76 -13.67 -3.65
CA MET A 51 12.72 -12.83 -3.05
C MET A 51 11.83 -12.25 -4.14
N TYR A 52 10.56 -12.18 -3.86
CA TYR A 52 9.60 -11.48 -4.72
C TYR A 52 9.82 -9.97 -4.66
N ALA A 53 9.59 -9.30 -5.78
CA ALA A 53 9.59 -7.85 -5.90
C ALA A 53 8.25 -7.37 -6.45
N ILE A 54 7.67 -6.33 -5.85
CA ILE A 54 6.49 -5.63 -6.38
C ILE A 54 6.94 -4.24 -6.79
N VAL A 55 6.74 -3.88 -8.05
CA VAL A 55 6.98 -2.53 -8.59
C VAL A 55 5.64 -1.88 -8.88
N ASN A 56 5.46 -0.61 -8.50
CA ASN A 56 4.22 0.13 -8.68
C ASN A 56 4.45 1.52 -9.31
N ILE A 57 3.35 2.23 -9.61
CA ILE A 57 3.30 3.68 -9.62
C ILE A 57 2.84 4.07 -8.21
N HIS A 58 3.76 4.62 -7.40
CA HIS A 58 3.43 5.07 -6.05
C HIS A 58 2.70 6.42 -6.12
N TRP A 59 2.62 7.18 -5.02
CA TRP A 59 1.95 8.50 -5.03
C TRP A 59 2.42 9.42 -6.17
N ASP A 60 3.75 9.50 -6.42
CA ASP A 60 4.37 10.10 -7.61
C ASP A 60 3.85 11.51 -7.95
N GLY A 61 3.64 12.34 -6.90
CA GLY A 61 3.05 13.68 -7.05
C GLY A 61 1.53 13.68 -7.28
N GLY A 62 0.84 12.55 -7.08
CA GLY A 62 -0.60 12.44 -7.14
C GLY A 62 -1.21 12.42 -8.54
N TRP A 63 -0.40 12.49 -9.59
CA TRP A 63 -0.89 12.68 -10.97
C TRP A 63 -1.89 11.59 -11.41
N LEU A 64 -1.76 10.37 -10.92
CA LEU A 64 -2.70 9.27 -11.19
C LEU A 64 -3.76 9.16 -10.09
N GLU A 65 -3.36 9.04 -8.83
CA GLU A 65 -4.27 8.79 -7.70
C GLU A 65 -5.31 9.90 -7.51
N GLU A 66 -4.85 11.15 -7.52
CA GLU A 66 -5.70 12.30 -7.27
C GLU A 66 -6.59 12.64 -8.48
N SER A 67 -6.13 12.33 -9.69
CA SER A 67 -6.92 12.57 -10.90
C SER A 67 -8.24 11.79 -10.91
N ILE A 68 -8.30 10.68 -10.20
CA ILE A 68 -9.47 9.81 -10.11
C ILE A 68 -10.68 10.55 -9.58
N THR A 69 -10.49 11.43 -8.58
CA THR A 69 -11.58 12.20 -7.98
C THR A 69 -12.15 13.28 -8.91
N HIS A 70 -11.37 13.69 -9.90
CA HIS A 70 -11.78 14.67 -10.92
C HIS A 70 -12.48 14.03 -12.14
N GLY A 71 -12.59 12.71 -12.16
CA GLY A 71 -13.16 11.95 -13.27
C GLY A 71 -12.11 11.46 -14.27
N TYR A 72 -12.55 10.66 -15.23
CA TYR A 72 -11.66 10.07 -16.24
C TYR A 72 -11.04 11.16 -17.13
N SER A 73 -9.72 11.09 -17.28
CA SER A 73 -8.92 11.91 -18.19
C SER A 73 -8.20 11.03 -19.21
N SER A 74 -8.45 11.27 -20.50
CA SER A 74 -7.74 10.56 -21.58
C SER A 74 -6.24 10.87 -21.61
N GLU A 75 -5.82 12.03 -21.10
CA GLU A 75 -4.41 12.39 -20.99
C GLU A 75 -3.71 11.58 -19.90
N VAL A 76 -4.32 11.48 -18.70
CA VAL A 76 -3.81 10.65 -17.60
C VAL A 76 -3.76 9.18 -18.01
N ASP A 77 -4.78 8.70 -18.72
CA ASP A 77 -4.84 7.33 -19.23
C ASP A 77 -3.71 7.05 -20.24
N ALA A 78 -3.48 7.96 -21.19
CA ALA A 78 -2.39 7.85 -22.14
C ALA A 78 -1.02 7.86 -21.47
N LYS A 79 -0.83 8.72 -20.45
CA LYS A 79 0.38 8.78 -19.65
C LYS A 79 0.63 7.47 -18.89
N GLN A 80 -0.38 6.97 -18.20
CA GLN A 80 -0.30 5.70 -17.48
C GLN A 80 0.07 4.55 -18.42
N LYS A 81 -0.60 4.46 -19.57
CA LYS A 81 -0.30 3.47 -20.59
C LYS A 81 1.14 3.54 -21.08
N ALA A 82 1.64 4.75 -21.38
CA ALA A 82 3.01 4.95 -21.85
C ALA A 82 4.04 4.54 -20.79
N ILE A 83 3.82 4.92 -19.54
CA ILE A 83 4.69 4.58 -18.40
C ILE A 83 4.71 3.06 -18.20
N TRP A 84 3.54 2.40 -18.08
CA TRP A 84 3.48 0.94 -17.87
C TRP A 84 4.07 0.15 -19.03
N THR A 85 3.89 0.63 -20.27
CA THR A 85 4.52 -0.02 -21.44
C THR A 85 6.05 -0.01 -21.33
N GLN A 86 6.65 1.09 -20.88
CA GLN A 86 8.10 1.22 -20.73
C GLN A 86 8.62 0.35 -19.56
N ILE A 87 7.95 0.40 -18.40
CA ILE A 87 8.28 -0.42 -17.24
C ILE A 87 8.21 -1.90 -17.62
N ALA A 88 7.10 -2.32 -18.23
CA ALA A 88 6.86 -3.71 -18.59
C ALA A 88 7.89 -4.23 -19.61
N ASN A 89 8.23 -3.43 -20.63
CA ASN A 89 9.28 -3.80 -21.60
C ASN A 89 10.65 -3.92 -20.91
N LYS A 90 11.02 -2.95 -20.07
CA LYS A 90 12.31 -2.94 -19.37
C LYS A 90 12.50 -4.14 -18.47
N LEU A 91 11.45 -4.54 -17.77
CA LEU A 91 11.50 -5.59 -16.76
C LEU A 91 10.99 -6.96 -17.26
N ASN A 92 10.72 -7.10 -18.55
CA ASN A 92 10.13 -8.30 -19.15
C ASN A 92 10.93 -9.58 -18.91
N ALA A 93 12.26 -9.48 -18.85
CA ALA A 93 13.13 -10.62 -18.67
C ALA A 93 13.07 -11.28 -17.28
N TYR A 94 12.55 -10.58 -16.27
CA TYR A 94 12.37 -11.15 -14.95
C TYR A 94 11.22 -12.18 -14.94
N ASP A 95 11.41 -13.25 -14.18
CA ASP A 95 10.47 -14.35 -14.01
C ASP A 95 9.29 -14.00 -13.08
N GLU A 96 8.64 -14.99 -12.52
CA GLU A 96 7.49 -14.87 -11.62
C GLU A 96 7.81 -14.22 -10.28
N HIS A 97 9.07 -14.01 -9.91
CA HIS A 97 9.42 -13.28 -8.70
C HIS A 97 9.12 -11.77 -8.82
N LEU A 98 8.93 -11.24 -10.03
CA LEU A 98 8.51 -9.86 -10.24
C LEU A 98 7.01 -9.77 -10.47
N LEU A 99 6.33 -8.92 -9.68
CA LEU A 99 4.93 -8.55 -9.82
C LEU A 99 4.82 -7.05 -10.11
N PHE A 100 3.75 -6.64 -10.78
CA PHE A 100 3.42 -5.24 -11.00
C PHE A 100 2.13 -4.86 -10.28
N ALA A 101 2.12 -3.69 -9.65
CA ALA A 101 0.96 -3.10 -9.00
C ALA A 101 0.58 -1.78 -9.70
N GLY A 102 -0.65 -1.68 -10.19
CA GLY A 102 -1.06 -0.66 -11.15
C GLY A 102 -0.95 0.78 -10.64
N CYS A 103 -1.24 0.97 -9.36
CA CYS A 103 -1.28 2.23 -8.66
C CYS A 103 -0.80 2.01 -7.21
N ASN A 104 -0.96 3.03 -6.35
CA ASN A 104 -0.74 2.90 -4.91
C ASN A 104 -2.07 3.00 -4.14
N GLU A 105 -2.62 4.20 -3.93
CA GLU A 105 -3.87 4.42 -3.15
C GLU A 105 -4.88 5.25 -3.98
N PRO A 106 -5.53 4.64 -4.97
CA PRO A 106 -6.34 5.37 -5.94
C PRO A 106 -7.51 6.11 -5.30
N GLY A 107 -7.56 7.44 -5.46
CA GLY A 107 -8.61 8.29 -4.94
C GLY A 107 -8.43 8.76 -3.49
N GLN A 108 -7.24 8.65 -2.89
CA GLN A 108 -6.99 8.93 -1.46
C GLN A 108 -7.36 10.33 -1.00
N GLN A 109 -7.22 11.36 -1.83
CA GLN A 109 -7.51 12.74 -1.41
C GLN A 109 -8.96 13.00 -1.03
N ASP A 110 -9.90 12.17 -1.48
CA ASP A 110 -11.33 12.40 -1.25
C ASP A 110 -11.92 11.37 -0.27
N GLN A 111 -11.32 11.23 0.89
CA GLN A 111 -11.59 10.21 1.93
C GLN A 111 -13.07 10.08 2.38
N GLY A 112 -13.96 10.92 1.90
CA GLY A 112 -15.39 10.86 2.23
C GLY A 112 -16.32 10.49 1.09
N ASN A 113 -15.94 10.71 -0.17
CA ASN A 113 -16.87 10.76 -1.30
C ASN A 113 -16.37 10.09 -2.58
N VAL A 114 -15.80 8.89 -2.51
CA VAL A 114 -15.67 8.11 -3.75
C VAL A 114 -17.05 7.64 -4.15
N GLY A 115 -17.73 8.49 -4.94
CA GLY A 115 -18.96 8.10 -5.59
C GLY A 115 -18.72 6.98 -6.61
N THR A 116 -19.79 6.32 -7.04
CA THR A 116 -19.74 5.30 -8.12
C THR A 116 -18.94 5.73 -9.34
N SER A 117 -18.93 7.04 -9.66
CA SER A 117 -18.13 7.59 -10.75
C SER A 117 -16.61 7.45 -10.58
N ALA A 118 -16.08 7.55 -9.38
CA ALA A 118 -14.65 7.37 -9.13
C ALA A 118 -14.23 5.89 -9.23
N ILE A 119 -15.10 4.97 -8.82
CA ILE A 119 -14.86 3.53 -9.00
C ILE A 119 -14.77 3.18 -10.48
N ASP A 120 -15.67 3.73 -11.31
CA ASP A 120 -15.62 3.56 -12.76
C ASP A 120 -14.31 4.09 -13.37
N VAL A 121 -13.75 5.19 -12.82
CA VAL A 121 -12.46 5.74 -13.23
C VAL A 121 -11.32 4.83 -12.84
N ILE A 122 -11.32 4.34 -11.58
CA ILE A 122 -10.33 3.37 -11.09
C ILE A 122 -10.30 2.15 -12.03
N LEU A 123 -11.45 1.55 -12.30
CA LEU A 123 -11.55 0.37 -13.18
C LEU A 123 -11.04 0.63 -14.59
N LYS A 124 -11.25 1.82 -15.15
CA LYS A 124 -10.71 2.19 -16.46
C LYS A 124 -9.18 2.26 -16.45
N TYR A 125 -8.60 2.93 -15.44
CA TYR A 125 -7.15 3.03 -15.35
C TYR A 125 -6.50 1.68 -15.04
N GLU A 126 -7.11 0.85 -14.22
CA GLU A 126 -6.63 -0.51 -14.01
C GLU A 126 -6.70 -1.38 -15.26
N GLN A 127 -7.77 -1.25 -16.05
CA GLN A 127 -7.85 -1.95 -17.33
C GLN A 127 -6.75 -1.49 -18.27
N THR A 128 -6.47 -0.19 -18.35
CA THR A 128 -5.35 0.36 -19.13
C THR A 128 -4.00 -0.19 -18.68
N PHE A 129 -3.78 -0.30 -17.36
CA PHE A 129 -2.58 -0.93 -16.81
C PHE A 129 -2.44 -2.39 -17.25
N ILE A 130 -3.48 -3.20 -17.07
CA ILE A 130 -3.49 -4.62 -17.45
C ILE A 130 -3.18 -4.77 -18.93
N ASP A 131 -3.92 -4.05 -19.77
CA ASP A 131 -3.79 -4.13 -21.24
C ASP A 131 -2.39 -3.70 -21.70
N ALA A 132 -1.84 -2.62 -21.11
CA ALA A 132 -0.51 -2.13 -21.45
C ALA A 132 0.58 -3.17 -21.12
N VAL A 133 0.49 -3.80 -19.94
CA VAL A 133 1.45 -4.84 -19.54
C VAL A 133 1.31 -6.08 -20.40
N ARG A 134 0.09 -6.59 -20.61
CA ARG A 134 -0.18 -7.79 -21.45
C ARG A 134 0.30 -7.62 -22.89
N ALA A 135 0.13 -6.43 -23.47
CA ALA A 135 0.56 -6.12 -24.83
C ALA A 135 2.07 -6.23 -25.06
N THR A 136 2.90 -6.15 -24.00
CA THR A 136 4.35 -6.30 -24.14
C THR A 136 4.80 -7.76 -24.35
N GLY A 137 3.94 -8.74 -24.11
CA GLY A 137 4.23 -10.16 -24.33
C GLY A 137 5.35 -10.72 -23.43
N GLY A 138 6.00 -11.77 -23.87
CA GLY A 138 7.08 -12.44 -23.11
C GLY A 138 6.60 -12.91 -21.73
N ASN A 139 7.38 -12.70 -20.67
CA ASN A 139 6.96 -13.05 -19.31
C ASN A 139 5.77 -12.24 -18.81
N ASN A 140 5.54 -11.05 -19.37
CA ASN A 140 4.42 -10.20 -19.01
C ASN A 140 3.07 -10.73 -19.52
N ALA A 141 3.08 -11.61 -20.53
CA ALA A 141 1.86 -12.26 -21.01
C ALA A 141 1.13 -13.05 -19.90
N SER A 142 1.85 -13.53 -18.87
CA SER A 142 1.26 -14.30 -17.76
C SER A 142 1.74 -13.83 -16.38
N ARG A 143 2.37 -12.66 -16.28
CA ARG A 143 2.81 -12.08 -15.01
C ARG A 143 1.62 -11.82 -14.11
N CYS A 144 1.76 -12.08 -12.79
CA CYS A 144 0.77 -11.66 -11.81
C CYS A 144 0.74 -10.14 -11.71
N LEU A 145 -0.45 -9.57 -11.78
CA LEU A 145 -0.71 -8.14 -11.67
C LEU A 145 -1.57 -7.87 -10.42
N ILE A 146 -1.30 -6.75 -9.77
CA ILE A 146 -1.95 -6.33 -8.53
C ILE A 146 -2.76 -5.08 -8.84
N VAL A 147 -4.05 -5.12 -8.51
CA VAL A 147 -4.98 -4.00 -8.65
C VAL A 147 -5.42 -3.52 -7.28
N GLN A 148 -5.72 -2.23 -7.15
CA GLN A 148 -6.01 -1.59 -5.88
C GLN A 148 -7.50 -1.24 -5.79
N GLY A 149 -8.17 -1.68 -4.73
CA GLY A 149 -9.49 -1.17 -4.44
C GLY A 149 -9.45 0.32 -4.05
N PRO A 150 -10.61 1.01 -4.01
CA PRO A 150 -10.69 2.43 -3.70
C PRO A 150 -10.01 2.76 -2.36
N TYR A 151 -9.04 3.68 -2.35
CA TYR A 151 -8.17 4.05 -1.21
C TYR A 151 -7.37 2.90 -0.60
N THR A 152 -7.31 1.75 -1.25
CA THR A 152 -6.84 0.52 -0.60
C THR A 152 -7.58 0.21 0.72
N ASN A 153 -8.77 0.80 0.89
CA ASN A 153 -9.61 0.63 2.07
C ASN A 153 -10.39 -0.69 2.00
N ILE A 154 -10.31 -1.51 3.05
CA ILE A 154 -10.94 -2.85 3.07
C ILE A 154 -12.45 -2.77 2.88
N ASP A 155 -13.16 -1.89 3.60
CA ASP A 155 -14.62 -1.81 3.52
C ASP A 155 -15.10 -1.34 2.15
N LYS A 156 -14.44 -0.34 1.56
CA LYS A 156 -14.76 0.12 0.20
C LYS A 156 -14.44 -0.93 -0.85
N THR A 157 -13.32 -1.61 -0.70
CA THR A 157 -12.91 -2.70 -1.62
C THR A 157 -13.90 -3.85 -1.58
N VAL A 158 -14.39 -4.23 -0.40
CA VAL A 158 -15.35 -5.34 -0.26
C VAL A 158 -16.75 -4.95 -0.74
N ASN A 159 -17.19 -3.72 -0.47
CA ASN A 159 -18.58 -3.31 -0.72
C ASN A 159 -18.80 -2.76 -2.13
N ASP A 160 -17.83 -2.03 -2.68
CA ASP A 160 -18.07 -1.16 -3.82
C ASP A 160 -17.22 -1.53 -5.05
N TYR A 161 -16.18 -2.36 -4.90
CA TYR A 161 -15.21 -2.66 -5.95
C TYR A 161 -15.44 -4.02 -6.59
N THR A 162 -15.24 -4.09 -7.89
CA THR A 162 -15.21 -5.34 -8.67
C THR A 162 -13.87 -5.47 -9.39
N MET A 163 -13.36 -6.69 -9.51
CA MET A 163 -12.11 -6.94 -10.22
C MET A 163 -12.23 -6.53 -11.69
N PRO A 164 -11.22 -5.85 -12.26
CA PRO A 164 -11.13 -5.62 -13.70
C PRO A 164 -10.99 -6.94 -14.47
N LYS A 165 -11.05 -6.88 -15.78
CA LYS A 165 -10.94 -8.06 -16.65
C LYS A 165 -9.48 -8.32 -17.01
N ASP A 166 -9.08 -9.58 -16.97
CA ASP A 166 -7.83 -10.05 -17.55
C ASP A 166 -8.14 -11.28 -18.44
N GLU A 167 -7.62 -11.28 -19.66
CA GLU A 167 -7.74 -12.44 -20.58
C GLU A 167 -6.93 -13.65 -20.06
N VAL A 168 -6.00 -13.42 -19.13
CA VAL A 168 -5.18 -14.47 -18.51
C VAL A 168 -5.80 -14.85 -17.18
N PRO A 169 -6.36 -16.06 -17.04
CA PRO A 169 -7.04 -16.47 -15.81
C PRO A 169 -6.06 -16.58 -14.66
N ASP A 170 -6.55 -16.29 -13.45
CA ASP A 170 -5.84 -16.47 -12.18
C ASP A 170 -4.50 -15.71 -12.10
N ARG A 171 -4.43 -14.51 -12.70
CA ARG A 171 -3.24 -13.65 -12.69
C ARG A 171 -3.47 -12.27 -12.08
N LEU A 172 -4.65 -12.01 -11.53
CA LEU A 172 -4.92 -10.78 -10.78
C LEU A 172 -4.93 -11.05 -9.27
N MET A 173 -4.38 -10.11 -8.53
CA MET A 173 -4.41 -10.02 -7.07
C MET A 173 -5.03 -8.69 -6.69
N VAL A 174 -5.64 -8.60 -5.50
CA VAL A 174 -6.18 -7.34 -4.96
C VAL A 174 -5.31 -6.83 -3.82
N GLU A 175 -5.03 -5.53 -3.81
CA GLU A 175 -4.26 -4.86 -2.75
C GLU A 175 -5.14 -3.95 -1.92
N VAL A 176 -4.95 -4.03 -0.61
CA VAL A 176 -5.47 -3.11 0.41
C VAL A 176 -4.35 -2.69 1.34
N HIS A 177 -4.52 -1.55 2.02
CA HIS A 177 -3.63 -1.11 3.10
C HIS A 177 -4.36 -1.16 4.44
N PHE A 178 -3.62 -1.23 5.53
CA PHE A 178 -4.22 -1.32 6.85
C PHE A 178 -3.52 -0.42 7.87
N TYR A 179 -4.18 0.70 8.19
CA TYR A 179 -3.70 1.69 9.14
C TYR A 179 -4.76 2.03 10.23
N ASP A 180 -5.65 1.07 10.51
CA ASP A 180 -6.66 1.25 11.55
C ASP A 180 -6.15 0.83 12.95
N PRO A 181 -6.49 1.61 13.98
CA PRO A 181 -7.11 2.94 13.90
C PRO A 181 -6.11 4.05 13.56
N TYR A 182 -6.50 5.00 12.72
CA TYR A 182 -5.71 6.17 12.34
C TYR A 182 -5.08 6.89 13.55
N GLN A 183 -5.83 6.99 14.64
CA GLN A 183 -5.36 7.62 15.88
C GLN A 183 -4.12 6.95 16.49
N PHE A 184 -3.95 5.65 16.27
CA PHE A 184 -2.79 4.90 16.76
C PHE A 184 -1.66 4.86 15.74
N THR A 185 -1.99 4.74 14.48
CA THR A 185 -1.01 4.42 13.43
C THR A 185 -0.39 5.64 12.77
N MET A 186 -1.16 6.75 12.61
CA MET A 186 -0.75 7.87 11.78
C MET A 186 -1.00 9.27 12.38
N MET A 187 -1.85 9.42 13.39
CA MET A 187 -2.21 10.72 13.96
C MET A 187 -1.07 11.30 14.78
N ASN A 188 -0.65 12.53 14.47
CA ASN A 188 0.56 13.13 15.03
C ASN A 188 0.35 13.81 16.41
N HIS A 189 -0.86 14.28 16.71
CA HIS A 189 -1.19 14.98 17.96
C HIS A 189 -2.70 14.95 18.17
N ASP A 190 -3.14 15.34 19.37
CA ASP A 190 -4.55 15.45 19.69
C ASP A 190 -5.23 16.49 18.81
N GLU A 191 -6.42 16.16 18.35
CA GLU A 191 -7.26 16.98 17.53
C GLU A 191 -8.60 17.25 18.24
N THR A 192 -9.35 18.25 17.77
CA THR A 192 -10.65 18.60 18.36
C THR A 192 -11.68 17.47 18.27
N TRP A 193 -11.51 16.54 17.34
CA TRP A 193 -12.43 15.44 17.06
C TRP A 193 -11.99 14.10 17.69
N SER A 194 -10.70 13.95 18.08
CA SER A 194 -10.18 12.74 18.73
C SER A 194 -8.84 12.99 19.41
N ASN A 195 -8.55 12.21 20.45
CA ASN A 195 -7.19 12.10 20.98
C ASN A 195 -6.38 11.08 20.17
N VAL A 196 -5.07 11.27 20.16
CA VAL A 196 -4.12 10.24 19.71
C VAL A 196 -4.24 9.02 20.63
N PHE A 197 -4.21 7.82 20.06
CA PHE A 197 -4.05 6.61 20.85
C PHE A 197 -2.57 6.29 21.00
N LEU A 198 -2.08 6.33 22.22
CA LEU A 198 -0.73 5.92 22.56
C LEU A 198 -0.66 4.44 22.95
N TYR A 199 -1.79 3.87 23.37
CA TYR A 199 -1.90 2.51 23.90
C TYR A 199 -3.00 1.75 23.18
N TRP A 200 -2.63 0.59 22.64
CA TRP A 200 -3.51 -0.26 21.85
C TRP A 200 -3.39 -1.73 22.30
N GLY A 201 -4.52 -2.42 22.28
CA GLY A 201 -4.67 -3.80 22.72
C GLY A 201 -5.25 -3.85 24.14
N LYS A 202 -6.24 -4.69 24.36
CA LYS A 202 -7.04 -4.77 25.59
C LYS A 202 -6.21 -4.87 26.88
N ASP A 203 -5.04 -5.53 26.80
CA ASP A 203 -4.14 -5.72 27.92
C ASP A 203 -2.99 -4.70 28.00
N ASN A 204 -3.01 -3.69 27.12
CA ASN A 204 -1.95 -2.68 27.03
C ASN A 204 -2.45 -1.27 27.39
N HIS A 205 -3.63 -1.14 27.98
CA HIS A 205 -4.16 0.15 28.41
C HIS A 205 -3.45 0.65 29.67
N VAL A 206 -3.27 1.97 29.74
CA VAL A 206 -2.77 2.67 30.95
C VAL A 206 -3.96 3.21 31.72
N SER A 207 -4.05 2.85 33.01
CA SER A 207 -5.19 3.25 33.86
C SER A 207 -5.35 4.77 33.93
N GLY A 208 -6.55 5.26 33.61
CA GLY A 208 -6.89 6.67 33.61
C GLY A 208 -6.37 7.49 32.43
N SER A 209 -5.64 6.90 31.49
CA SER A 209 -5.18 7.61 30.31
C SER A 209 -6.32 7.84 29.30
N ILE A 210 -6.41 9.07 28.78
CA ILE A 210 -7.31 9.45 27.68
C ILE A 210 -6.78 8.99 26.32
N HIS A 211 -5.54 8.51 26.26
CA HIS A 211 -4.85 8.03 25.07
C HIS A 211 -4.91 6.51 24.89
N ASN A 212 -5.74 5.82 25.67
CA ASN A 212 -6.07 4.42 25.39
C ASN A 212 -6.94 4.32 24.15
N ALA A 213 -6.74 3.29 23.35
CA ALA A 213 -7.65 3.00 22.24
C ALA A 213 -9.06 2.75 22.79
N THR A 214 -10.07 3.38 22.18
CA THR A 214 -11.48 3.26 22.57
C THR A 214 -12.27 2.33 21.64
N GLY A 215 -11.60 1.69 20.69
CA GLY A 215 -12.14 0.77 19.71
C GLY A 215 -11.09 0.36 18.68
N TYR A 216 -11.51 -0.39 17.68
CA TYR A 216 -10.63 -0.84 16.59
C TYR A 216 -9.45 -1.71 17.08
N GLU A 217 -9.67 -2.50 18.12
CA GLU A 217 -8.67 -3.39 18.67
C GLU A 217 -8.73 -4.79 18.02
N GLU A 218 -8.27 -5.84 18.68
CA GLU A 218 -8.01 -7.17 18.10
C GLU A 218 -9.20 -7.74 17.32
N ASP A 219 -10.43 -7.60 17.85
CA ASP A 219 -11.64 -8.14 17.20
C ASP A 219 -11.94 -7.40 15.89
N TYR A 220 -11.67 -6.09 15.83
CA TYR A 220 -11.83 -5.31 14.62
C TYR A 220 -10.84 -5.74 13.55
N VAL A 221 -9.55 -5.85 13.88
CA VAL A 221 -8.50 -6.32 12.97
C VAL A 221 -8.87 -7.68 12.36
N LYS A 222 -9.29 -8.61 13.21
CA LYS A 222 -9.76 -9.94 12.78
C LYS A 222 -10.95 -9.83 11.82
N GLN A 223 -11.93 -8.99 12.13
CA GLN A 223 -13.13 -8.82 11.28
C GLN A 223 -12.77 -8.24 9.91
N GLN A 224 -11.87 -7.29 9.85
CA GLN A 224 -11.43 -6.67 8.58
C GLN A 224 -10.77 -7.72 7.65
N PHE A 225 -9.83 -8.50 8.15
CA PHE A 225 -9.22 -9.55 7.33
C PHE A 225 -10.16 -10.71 7.00
N GLN A 226 -11.14 -11.02 7.88
CA GLN A 226 -12.20 -11.97 7.54
C GLN A 226 -13.06 -11.49 6.36
N LYS A 227 -13.34 -10.18 6.24
CA LYS A 227 -14.03 -9.62 5.06
C LYS A 227 -13.24 -9.88 3.79
N MET A 228 -11.93 -9.58 3.78
CA MET A 228 -11.05 -9.81 2.63
C MET A 228 -10.97 -11.29 2.26
N LYS A 229 -10.85 -12.16 3.28
CA LYS A 229 -10.90 -13.62 3.06
C LYS A 229 -12.15 -14.04 2.32
N THR A 230 -13.31 -13.64 2.83
CA THR A 230 -14.62 -14.05 2.26
C THR A 230 -14.85 -13.45 0.87
N ALA A 231 -14.45 -12.19 0.66
CA ALA A 231 -14.69 -11.51 -0.60
C ALA A 231 -13.74 -11.96 -1.73
N TYR A 232 -12.50 -12.33 -1.42
CA TYR A 232 -11.44 -12.57 -2.39
C TYR A 232 -10.70 -13.89 -2.17
N ALA A 233 -10.03 -14.12 -1.04
CA ALA A 233 -9.15 -15.28 -0.85
C ALA A 233 -9.89 -16.61 -0.99
N ASP A 234 -11.09 -16.74 -0.44
CA ASP A 234 -11.94 -17.95 -0.58
C ASP A 234 -12.44 -18.19 -2.02
N LYS A 235 -12.31 -17.19 -2.89
CA LYS A 235 -12.62 -17.27 -4.32
C LYS A 235 -11.38 -17.48 -5.21
N GLY A 236 -10.22 -17.70 -4.59
CA GLY A 236 -8.96 -17.92 -5.31
C GLY A 236 -8.26 -16.63 -5.76
N ILE A 237 -8.71 -15.45 -5.33
CA ILE A 237 -8.06 -14.16 -5.62
C ILE A 237 -7.11 -13.84 -4.47
N PRO A 238 -5.78 -13.84 -4.66
CA PRO A 238 -4.84 -13.50 -3.61
C PRO A 238 -4.99 -12.06 -3.15
N VAL A 239 -4.82 -11.82 -1.84
CA VAL A 239 -4.94 -10.51 -1.21
C VAL A 239 -3.57 -10.06 -0.72
N ILE A 240 -3.14 -8.87 -1.15
CA ILE A 240 -1.95 -8.18 -0.67
C ILE A 240 -2.38 -7.11 0.33
N VAL A 241 -1.81 -7.13 1.53
CA VAL A 241 -1.83 -5.98 2.44
C VAL A 241 -0.55 -5.22 2.17
N GLY A 242 -0.60 -4.30 1.20
CA GLY A 242 0.59 -3.66 0.62
C GLY A 242 1.32 -2.75 1.59
N GLU A 243 0.60 -2.24 2.59
CA GLU A 243 1.15 -1.41 3.64
C GLU A 243 0.42 -1.63 4.96
N TYR A 244 1.16 -1.71 6.04
CA TYR A 244 0.69 -1.57 7.42
C TYR A 244 1.87 -1.20 8.30
N SER A 245 1.65 -0.29 9.23
CA SER A 245 2.63 0.10 10.25
C SER A 245 1.95 0.93 11.34
N ALA A 246 2.62 1.15 12.46
CA ALA A 246 2.18 2.07 13.50
C ALA A 246 3.31 3.03 13.84
N MET A 247 3.00 4.33 13.86
CA MET A 247 3.96 5.39 14.15
C MET A 247 4.65 5.17 15.49
N LYS A 248 5.95 5.37 15.52
CA LYS A 248 6.73 5.46 16.76
C LYS A 248 6.56 6.86 17.33
N ARG A 249 6.26 6.93 18.62
CA ARG A 249 6.12 8.19 19.34
C ARG A 249 7.05 8.19 20.56
N ALA A 250 7.64 9.35 20.84
CA ALA A 250 8.56 9.53 21.94
C ALA A 250 8.18 10.78 22.75
N LYS A 251 8.61 10.82 24.00
CA LYS A 251 8.32 11.93 24.92
C LYS A 251 8.87 13.27 24.41
N GLU A 252 9.97 13.22 23.66
CA GLU A 252 10.64 14.39 23.08
C GLU A 252 10.00 14.91 21.79
N ASP A 253 9.04 14.18 21.22
CA ASP A 253 8.37 14.59 19.98
C ASP A 253 7.58 15.87 20.21
N LYS A 254 7.59 16.72 19.20
CA LYS A 254 6.93 18.02 19.24
C LYS A 254 5.80 18.08 18.23
N ILE A 255 4.79 18.88 18.55
CA ILE A 255 3.77 19.26 17.60
C ILE A 255 4.46 20.06 16.48
N GLU A 256 4.23 19.69 15.25
CA GLU A 256 4.86 20.29 14.07
C GLU A 256 4.68 21.81 14.05
N GLY A 257 5.75 22.53 13.78
CA GLY A 257 5.77 24.01 13.75
C GLY A 257 5.74 24.69 15.12
N THR A 258 5.81 23.91 16.25
CA THR A 258 5.77 24.47 17.61
C THR A 258 6.96 24.02 18.45
N SER A 259 7.03 24.54 19.69
CA SER A 259 7.97 24.06 20.72
C SER A 259 7.29 23.12 21.73
N GLU A 260 5.99 22.88 21.59
CA GLU A 260 5.20 22.07 22.51
C GLU A 260 5.45 20.58 22.30
N LEU A 261 5.53 19.81 23.40
CA LEU A 261 5.63 18.37 23.33
C LEU A 261 4.28 17.77 22.90
N ALA A 262 4.32 16.86 21.97
CA ALA A 262 3.12 16.15 21.48
C ALA A 262 2.61 15.14 22.53
N TYR A 263 3.54 14.49 23.26
CA TYR A 263 3.21 13.38 24.16
C TYR A 263 3.92 13.51 25.51
N PRO A 264 3.69 14.59 26.30
CA PRO A 264 4.46 14.87 27.52
C PRO A 264 4.34 13.77 28.59
N ASP A 265 3.20 13.08 28.62
CA ASP A 265 2.85 12.08 29.65
C ASP A 265 2.86 10.64 29.10
N ILE A 266 3.53 10.37 27.98
CA ILE A 266 3.60 9.04 27.39
C ILE A 266 4.31 8.05 28.34
N ASP A 267 3.69 6.91 28.59
CA ASP A 267 4.37 5.71 29.09
C ASP A 267 5.07 5.03 27.88
N GLN A 268 6.36 5.29 27.76
CA GLN A 268 7.15 4.85 26.61
C GLN A 268 7.23 3.32 26.50
N GLU A 269 7.30 2.63 27.62
CA GLU A 269 7.38 1.16 27.63
C GLU A 269 6.06 0.56 27.14
N MET A 270 4.94 1.07 27.65
CA MET A 270 3.61 0.61 27.23
C MET A 270 3.31 0.99 25.78
N HIS A 271 3.73 2.17 25.32
CA HIS A 271 3.59 2.54 23.91
C HIS A 271 4.37 1.60 22.99
N ASN A 272 5.62 1.33 23.31
CA ASN A 272 6.45 0.40 22.52
C ASN A 272 5.87 -1.02 22.52
N LYS A 273 5.34 -1.47 23.65
CA LYS A 273 4.63 -2.76 23.76
C LYS A 273 3.37 -2.79 22.90
N SER A 274 2.56 -1.72 22.92
CA SER A 274 1.37 -1.57 22.11
C SER A 274 1.69 -1.61 20.61
N ARG A 275 2.74 -0.91 20.15
CA ARG A 275 3.20 -0.93 18.76
C ARG A 275 3.62 -2.34 18.33
N SER A 276 4.46 -2.99 19.11
CA SER A 276 4.91 -4.35 18.77
C SER A 276 3.73 -5.32 18.71
N TYR A 277 2.80 -5.21 19.64
CA TYR A 277 1.62 -6.06 19.70
C TYR A 277 0.65 -5.78 18.53
N TRP A 278 0.43 -4.51 18.15
CA TRP A 278 -0.39 -4.15 17.00
C TRP A 278 0.17 -4.77 15.71
N ASN A 279 1.47 -4.61 15.47
CA ASN A 279 2.14 -5.20 14.29
C ASN A 279 2.05 -6.74 14.29
N GLU A 280 2.20 -7.37 15.44
CA GLU A 280 2.01 -8.82 15.59
C GLU A 280 0.59 -9.24 15.25
N VAL A 281 -0.42 -8.58 15.81
CA VAL A 281 -1.83 -8.89 15.59
C VAL A 281 -2.20 -8.73 14.12
N VAL A 282 -1.82 -7.61 13.50
CA VAL A 282 -2.10 -7.36 12.06
C VAL A 282 -1.44 -8.43 11.19
N THR A 283 -0.15 -8.70 11.40
CA THR A 283 0.57 -9.73 10.63
C THR A 283 -0.07 -11.10 10.79
N ARG A 284 -0.39 -11.49 12.03
CA ARG A 284 -0.99 -12.79 12.36
C ARG A 284 -2.37 -12.94 11.74
N GLU A 285 -3.24 -11.95 11.94
CA GLU A 285 -4.61 -12.03 11.43
C GLU A 285 -4.65 -11.94 9.89
N ALA A 286 -3.81 -11.10 9.26
CA ALA A 286 -3.68 -11.07 7.80
C ALA A 286 -3.32 -12.46 7.25
N LYS A 287 -2.24 -13.08 7.75
CA LYS A 287 -1.79 -14.42 7.32
C LYS A 287 -2.83 -15.50 7.58
N LYS A 288 -3.48 -15.48 8.73
CA LYS A 288 -4.54 -16.44 9.10
C LYS A 288 -5.74 -16.37 8.15
N HIS A 289 -6.01 -15.21 7.59
CA HIS A 289 -7.12 -14.99 6.67
C HIS A 289 -6.70 -15.02 5.18
N GLY A 290 -5.50 -15.56 4.87
CA GLY A 290 -5.03 -15.75 3.50
C GLY A 290 -4.55 -14.48 2.80
N CYS A 291 -4.24 -13.42 3.57
CA CYS A 291 -3.64 -12.20 3.06
C CYS A 291 -2.12 -12.22 3.24
N VAL A 292 -1.40 -11.55 2.34
CA VAL A 292 0.07 -11.43 2.37
C VAL A 292 0.45 -10.03 2.84
N PRO A 293 0.94 -9.86 4.10
CA PRO A 293 1.23 -8.55 4.66
C PRO A 293 2.64 -8.05 4.29
N PHE A 294 2.72 -6.76 3.90
CA PHE A 294 3.95 -6.02 3.67
C PHE A 294 4.08 -4.90 4.70
N TYR A 295 5.07 -5.00 5.58
CA TYR A 295 5.36 -3.98 6.57
C TYR A 295 5.89 -2.71 5.90
N TRP A 296 5.25 -1.57 6.18
CA TRP A 296 5.69 -0.26 5.66
C TRP A 296 6.79 0.31 6.52
N GLU A 297 7.93 0.64 5.89
CA GLU A 297 9.12 1.13 6.58
C GLU A 297 9.82 2.19 5.71
N THR A 298 10.02 3.37 6.25
CA THR A 298 10.59 4.52 5.54
C THR A 298 11.96 4.94 6.06
N GLY A 299 12.49 4.29 7.09
CA GLY A 299 13.70 4.73 7.80
C GLY A 299 13.47 5.89 8.79
N GLY A 300 12.19 6.24 9.05
CA GLY A 300 11.79 7.33 9.94
C GLY A 300 10.88 6.86 11.09
N ASP A 301 9.82 7.64 11.34
CA ASP A 301 8.93 7.48 12.51
C ASP A 301 8.06 6.21 12.49
N MET A 302 8.02 5.52 11.35
CA MET A 302 7.31 4.24 11.22
C MET A 302 8.15 3.03 11.66
N ASN A 303 9.34 3.23 12.23
CA ASN A 303 10.26 2.17 12.67
C ASN A 303 10.13 1.83 14.15
#